data_e5ca74e657c22d07f82930b3e9118028
#
_entry.id   e5ca74e657c22d07f82930b3e9118028
#
_cell.length_a   1.000
_cell.length_b   1.000
_cell.length_c   1.000
_cell.angle_alpha   90.00
_cell.angle_beta   90.00
_cell.angle_gamma   90.00
#
_symmetry.space_group_name_H-M   'P 1'
#
loop_
_entity.id
_entity.type
_entity.pdbx_description
1 polymer ?
#
loop_
_entity_poly.entity_id
_entity_poly.type
_entity_poly.pdbx_seq_one_letter_code
_entity_poly.pdbx_strand_id
1 'polypeptide(L)'
;MCSIITFANHFGLKQYYISEHSINHNINIPEVDRPGLELTGFFEHHQKDRLILLGKKELTYINSLEYEQAYKVMLELCNEEVPGIVVCHDLECPKAVMDAAIKNDVAVFGTEIDTSVFEADALYYLSEVLAKKTSLHANLLQIFGQGCLLIGPSGIGKSEVCLDLIKKGHVLVSDDRVDISYVRGKLFGQAPSVIYGMMEVRGIGIIDVPRMFGINSLTRKSEINVVIKLVPFDSSFTSDRLGRSVETFEILNKNVPLVVLPVSPARSMSEIIEVAVTNAKLKEYGYDSSYEFERRLAEFRKENGGER
;
A
#
# COMPACT_ATOMS: atom_id res chain seq x y z
N MET A 1 -0.78 7.99 -12.57
CA MET A 1 -0.35 9.38 -12.87
C MET A 1 -1.01 10.31 -11.86
N CYS A 2 -0.26 11.27 -11.32
CA CYS A 2 -0.75 12.32 -10.45
C CYS A 2 -0.45 13.65 -11.11
N SER A 3 -1.48 14.44 -11.51
CA SER A 3 -1.20 15.74 -12.09
C SER A 3 -0.58 16.68 -11.06
N ILE A 4 0.31 17.57 -11.49
CA ILE A 4 0.97 18.54 -10.62
C ILE A 4 -0.05 19.43 -9.87
N ILE A 5 -1.17 19.74 -10.51
CA ILE A 5 -2.27 20.51 -9.88
C ILE A 5 -2.98 19.70 -8.80
N THR A 6 -3.24 18.40 -9.02
CA THR A 6 -3.84 17.55 -7.99
C THR A 6 -2.92 17.46 -6.78
N PHE A 7 -1.62 17.33 -7.02
CA PHE A 7 -0.60 17.35 -5.97
C PHE A 7 -0.57 18.70 -5.22
N ALA A 8 -0.49 19.80 -5.94
CA ALA A 8 -0.46 21.15 -5.35
C ALA A 8 -1.71 21.45 -4.52
N ASN A 9 -2.89 21.09 -5.01
CA ASN A 9 -4.15 21.26 -4.28
C ASN A 9 -4.22 20.39 -3.02
N HIS A 10 -3.70 19.15 -3.07
CA HIS A 10 -3.69 18.26 -1.90
C HIS A 10 -2.88 18.85 -0.74
N PHE A 11 -1.75 19.48 -1.03
CA PHE A 11 -0.87 20.09 -0.03
C PHE A 11 -1.16 21.57 0.23
N GLY A 12 -2.14 22.18 -0.46
CA GLY A 12 -2.45 23.60 -0.33
C GLY A 12 -1.29 24.52 -0.71
N LEU A 13 -0.51 24.12 -1.74
CA LEU A 13 0.68 24.86 -2.15
C LEU A 13 0.33 26.24 -2.72
N LYS A 14 1.12 27.25 -2.34
CA LYS A 14 1.05 28.59 -2.93
C LYS A 14 1.63 28.55 -4.34
N GLN A 15 0.89 29.04 -5.31
CA GLN A 15 1.33 29.10 -6.69
C GLN A 15 2.23 30.33 -6.92
N TYR A 16 3.45 30.12 -7.40
CA TYR A 16 4.35 31.17 -7.86
C TYR A 16 4.32 31.31 -9.37
N TYR A 17 4.41 30.20 -10.10
CA TYR A 17 4.31 30.19 -11.56
C TYR A 17 3.62 28.90 -12.03
N ILE A 18 2.72 29.06 -12.98
CA ILE A 18 2.11 27.96 -13.74
C ILE A 18 1.63 28.49 -15.09
N SER A 19 1.77 27.72 -16.15
CA SER A 19 1.27 28.01 -17.50
C SER A 19 0.16 27.04 -17.89
N GLU A 20 -0.47 27.27 -19.05
CA GLU A 20 -1.45 26.36 -19.65
C GLU A 20 -0.83 25.00 -20.03
N HIS A 21 0.48 24.93 -20.23
CA HIS A 21 1.20 23.69 -20.54
C HIS A 21 1.66 22.99 -19.26
N SER A 22 2.38 23.69 -18.36
CA SER A 22 2.91 23.12 -17.14
C SER A 22 1.84 22.62 -16.16
N ILE A 23 0.61 23.14 -16.23
CA ILE A 23 -0.55 22.65 -15.48
C ILE A 23 -0.85 21.17 -15.77
N ASN A 24 -0.50 20.69 -16.96
CA ASN A 24 -0.74 19.33 -17.42
C ASN A 24 0.39 18.36 -17.10
N HIS A 25 1.50 18.81 -16.50
CA HIS A 25 2.59 17.96 -16.10
C HIS A 25 2.11 16.92 -15.07
N ASN A 26 2.67 15.71 -15.18
CA ASN A 26 2.29 14.60 -14.32
C ASN A 26 3.52 14.13 -13.53
N ILE A 27 3.31 13.87 -12.25
CA ILE A 27 4.25 13.13 -11.42
C ILE A 27 4.00 11.65 -11.67
N ASN A 28 5.00 10.94 -12.16
CA ASN A 28 4.87 9.52 -12.56
C ASN A 28 5.60 8.57 -11.62
N ILE A 29 6.52 9.08 -10.81
CA ILE A 29 7.31 8.30 -9.85
C ILE A 29 7.10 8.84 -8.43
N PRO A 30 7.07 7.96 -7.40
CA PRO A 30 6.88 8.37 -6.02
C PRO A 30 8.20 8.81 -5.38
N GLU A 31 8.94 9.67 -6.06
CA GLU A 31 10.24 10.15 -5.62
C GLU A 31 10.33 11.66 -5.81
N VAL A 32 11.09 12.31 -4.95
CA VAL A 32 11.39 13.73 -5.02
C VAL A 32 12.90 13.93 -5.10
N ASP A 33 13.36 15.04 -5.63
CA ASP A 33 14.75 15.40 -5.72
C ASP A 33 15.06 16.64 -4.87
N ARG A 34 16.17 16.59 -4.15
CA ARG A 34 16.77 17.72 -3.43
C ARG A 34 18.14 17.96 -4.01
N PRO A 35 18.27 18.85 -5.01
CA PRO A 35 19.50 19.02 -5.74
C PRO A 35 20.62 19.47 -4.80
N GLY A 36 21.72 18.72 -4.82
CA GLY A 36 22.92 19.02 -4.05
C GLY A 36 24.11 19.26 -4.97
N LEU A 37 24.66 18.19 -5.54
CA LEU A 37 25.78 18.25 -6.46
C LEU A 37 25.39 18.91 -7.79
N GLU A 38 24.15 18.75 -8.21
CA GLU A 38 23.58 19.37 -9.40
C GLU A 38 23.73 20.90 -9.37
N LEU A 39 23.56 21.52 -8.19
CA LEU A 39 23.74 22.95 -8.02
C LEU A 39 25.19 23.41 -8.26
N THR A 40 26.15 22.51 -8.18
CA THR A 40 27.57 22.78 -8.53
C THR A 40 27.88 22.54 -10.01
N GLY A 41 26.89 22.11 -10.80
CA GLY A 41 27.05 21.77 -12.22
C GLY A 41 27.43 20.31 -12.48
N PHE A 42 27.30 19.42 -11.48
CA PHE A 42 27.52 17.98 -11.63
C PHE A 42 26.21 17.24 -11.80
N PHE A 43 25.88 16.82 -13.02
CA PHE A 43 24.63 16.18 -13.41
C PHE A 43 24.77 14.68 -13.74
N GLU A 44 25.93 14.08 -13.51
CA GLU A 44 26.09 12.64 -13.71
C GLU A 44 25.14 11.87 -12.78
N HIS A 45 24.28 11.03 -13.36
CA HIS A 45 23.21 10.27 -12.67
C HIS A 45 22.03 11.09 -12.11
N HIS A 46 21.91 12.39 -12.49
CA HIS A 46 20.73 13.18 -12.15
C HIS A 46 19.44 12.56 -12.74
N GLN A 47 18.43 12.43 -11.91
CA GLN A 47 17.10 11.91 -12.31
C GLN A 47 16.17 13.07 -12.69
N LYS A 48 15.86 13.15 -13.97
CA LYS A 48 15.18 14.31 -14.57
C LYS A 48 13.67 14.39 -14.38
N ASP A 49 13.03 13.30 -13.96
CA ASP A 49 11.58 13.13 -13.89
C ASP A 49 11.01 13.25 -12.47
N ARG A 50 11.81 13.78 -11.53
CA ARG A 50 11.44 13.96 -10.12
C ARG A 50 10.94 15.37 -9.84
N LEU A 51 9.98 15.46 -8.88
CA LEU A 51 9.59 16.73 -8.29
C LEU A 51 10.79 17.34 -7.52
N ILE A 52 11.15 18.57 -7.82
CA ILE A 52 12.29 19.25 -7.18
C ILE A 52 11.84 19.97 -5.90
N LEU A 53 12.54 19.75 -4.79
CA LEU A 53 12.35 20.47 -3.54
C LEU A 53 13.52 21.38 -3.25
N LEU A 54 13.26 22.67 -3.05
CA LEU A 54 14.25 23.66 -2.69
C LEU A 54 14.01 24.15 -1.26
N GLY A 55 14.91 23.79 -0.36
CA GLY A 55 14.90 24.23 1.03
C GLY A 55 15.94 25.31 1.34
N LYS A 56 16.16 25.60 2.62
CA LYS A 56 17.10 26.65 3.08
C LYS A 56 18.51 26.45 2.54
N LYS A 57 19.01 25.20 2.49
CA LYS A 57 20.38 24.92 2.03
C LYS A 57 20.53 25.20 0.55
N GLU A 58 19.61 24.66 -0.25
CA GLU A 58 19.62 24.81 -1.70
C GLU A 58 19.49 26.28 -2.09
N LEU A 59 18.53 27.00 -1.49
CA LEU A 59 18.31 28.41 -1.78
C LEU A 59 19.46 29.32 -1.29
N THR A 60 20.07 29.01 -0.13
CA THR A 60 21.24 29.75 0.35
C THR A 60 22.42 29.61 -0.64
N TYR A 61 22.63 28.40 -1.16
CA TYR A 61 23.69 28.16 -2.15
C TYR A 61 23.37 28.89 -3.48
N ILE A 62 22.16 28.76 -4.01
CA ILE A 62 21.73 29.45 -5.23
C ILE A 62 21.91 30.95 -5.11
N ASN A 63 21.55 31.56 -3.97
CA ASN A 63 21.69 32.99 -3.71
C ASN A 63 23.15 33.42 -3.50
N SER A 64 24.08 32.49 -3.24
CA SER A 64 25.51 32.80 -3.16
C SER A 64 26.23 32.83 -4.52
N LEU A 65 25.57 32.34 -5.56
CA LEU A 65 26.11 32.35 -6.93
C LEU A 65 25.81 33.68 -7.63
N GLU A 66 26.63 34.06 -8.59
CA GLU A 66 26.27 35.12 -9.53
C GLU A 66 25.05 34.68 -10.37
N TYR A 67 24.19 35.62 -10.72
CA TYR A 67 22.90 35.34 -11.40
C TYR A 67 23.09 34.44 -12.64
N GLU A 68 24.05 34.72 -13.51
CA GLU A 68 24.29 33.94 -14.73
C GLU A 68 24.70 32.47 -14.45
N GLN A 69 25.44 32.26 -13.37
CA GLN A 69 25.82 30.90 -12.91
C GLN A 69 24.60 30.16 -12.36
N ALA A 70 23.86 30.78 -11.45
CA ALA A 70 22.63 30.23 -10.89
C ALA A 70 21.61 29.90 -11.98
N TYR A 71 21.39 30.83 -12.92
CA TYR A 71 20.45 30.66 -14.03
C TYR A 71 20.84 29.51 -14.94
N LYS A 72 22.12 29.36 -15.31
CA LYS A 72 22.62 28.28 -16.15
C LYS A 72 22.39 26.91 -15.50
N VAL A 73 22.68 26.77 -14.22
CA VAL A 73 22.48 25.52 -13.47
C VAL A 73 21.00 25.21 -13.35
N MET A 74 20.18 26.22 -13.05
CA MET A 74 18.73 26.04 -12.94
C MET A 74 18.07 25.71 -14.27
N LEU A 75 18.56 26.22 -15.41
CA LEU A 75 18.09 25.83 -16.74
C LEU A 75 18.31 24.32 -17.00
N GLU A 76 19.41 23.75 -16.53
CA GLU A 76 19.68 22.34 -16.69
C GLU A 76 18.84 21.47 -15.73
N LEU A 77 18.63 21.94 -14.50
CA LEU A 77 17.73 21.30 -13.53
C LEU A 77 16.25 21.35 -13.97
N CYS A 78 15.79 22.51 -14.45
CA CYS A 78 14.41 22.71 -14.91
C CYS A 78 14.19 22.21 -16.34
N ASN A 79 14.50 20.94 -16.62
CA ASN A 79 14.24 20.37 -17.95
C ASN A 79 12.75 20.01 -18.13
N GLU A 80 12.35 19.67 -19.36
CA GLU A 80 10.97 19.38 -19.76
C GLU A 80 10.35 18.17 -19.04
N GLU A 81 11.15 17.29 -18.45
CA GLU A 81 10.68 16.09 -17.75
C GLU A 81 10.36 16.37 -16.28
N VAL A 82 10.81 17.50 -15.73
CA VAL A 82 10.56 17.90 -14.33
C VAL A 82 9.09 18.26 -14.16
N PRO A 83 8.35 17.57 -13.29
CA PRO A 83 6.92 17.85 -13.09
C PRO A 83 6.65 19.18 -12.40
N GLY A 84 7.58 19.69 -11.60
CA GLY A 84 7.47 20.97 -10.90
C GLY A 84 8.55 21.18 -9.84
N ILE A 85 8.58 22.39 -9.30
CA ILE A 85 9.47 22.83 -8.22
C ILE A 85 8.63 23.27 -7.02
N VAL A 86 9.02 22.86 -5.80
CA VAL A 86 8.42 23.35 -4.55
C VAL A 86 9.49 24.03 -3.69
N VAL A 87 9.27 25.31 -3.39
CA VAL A 87 10.09 26.10 -2.45
C VAL A 87 9.50 25.96 -1.06
N CYS A 88 10.28 25.45 -0.11
CA CYS A 88 9.86 25.18 1.26
C CYS A 88 10.18 26.34 2.21
N HIS A 89 9.62 26.29 3.44
CA HIS A 89 9.84 27.26 4.54
C HIS A 89 9.32 28.69 4.28
N ASP A 90 8.32 28.86 3.43
CA ASP A 90 7.81 30.19 3.02
C ASP A 90 8.92 31.16 2.51
N LEU A 91 9.95 30.58 1.90
CA LEU A 91 11.08 31.34 1.35
C LEU A 91 10.70 31.92 -0.01
N GLU A 92 11.28 33.08 -0.32
CA GLU A 92 11.14 33.66 -1.65
C GLU A 92 11.89 32.82 -2.69
N CYS A 93 11.24 32.62 -3.84
CA CYS A 93 11.85 31.94 -4.97
C CYS A 93 12.91 32.86 -5.62
N PRO A 94 14.18 32.48 -5.70
CA PRO A 94 15.20 33.29 -6.33
C PRO A 94 14.87 33.57 -7.80
N LYS A 95 15.24 34.77 -8.27
CA LYS A 95 14.98 35.21 -9.66
C LYS A 95 15.54 34.21 -10.69
N ALA A 96 16.74 33.69 -10.48
CA ALA A 96 17.36 32.73 -11.39
C ALA A 96 16.54 31.41 -11.49
N VAL A 97 15.95 30.95 -10.39
CA VAL A 97 15.05 29.78 -10.37
C VAL A 97 13.77 30.06 -11.15
N MET A 98 13.17 31.21 -10.89
CA MET A 98 11.91 31.62 -11.54
C MET A 98 12.10 31.78 -13.05
N ASP A 99 13.14 32.50 -13.47
CA ASP A 99 13.42 32.76 -14.90
C ASP A 99 13.74 31.44 -15.65
N ALA A 100 14.47 30.50 -15.02
CA ALA A 100 14.73 29.19 -15.60
C ALA A 100 13.45 28.33 -15.71
N ALA A 101 12.62 28.32 -14.67
CA ALA A 101 11.35 27.62 -14.67
C ALA A 101 10.38 28.14 -15.73
N ILE A 102 10.27 29.47 -15.87
CA ILE A 102 9.48 30.13 -16.93
C ILE A 102 10.02 29.74 -18.32
N LYS A 103 11.33 29.75 -18.52
CA LYS A 103 11.97 29.44 -19.80
C LYS A 103 11.67 28.02 -20.27
N ASN A 104 11.69 27.06 -19.36
CA ASN A 104 11.50 25.63 -19.62
C ASN A 104 10.06 25.16 -19.29
N ASP A 105 9.19 26.11 -18.97
CA ASP A 105 7.76 25.88 -18.67
C ASP A 105 7.50 24.87 -17.55
N VAL A 106 8.26 24.98 -16.45
CA VAL A 106 8.14 24.18 -15.25
C VAL A 106 7.35 24.91 -14.16
N ALA A 107 6.30 24.32 -13.61
CA ALA A 107 5.50 24.92 -12.55
C ALA A 107 6.30 25.13 -11.26
N VAL A 108 6.10 26.26 -10.57
CA VAL A 108 6.76 26.61 -9.31
C VAL A 108 5.73 26.90 -8.24
N PHE A 109 5.90 26.24 -7.10
CA PHE A 109 5.04 26.38 -5.94
C PHE A 109 5.84 26.71 -4.68
N GLY A 110 5.14 27.19 -3.65
CA GLY A 110 5.69 27.44 -2.33
C GLY A 110 4.91 26.73 -1.22
N THR A 111 5.57 26.45 -0.10
CA THR A 111 4.96 25.93 1.12
C THR A 111 5.67 26.48 2.36
N GLU A 112 4.92 26.68 3.44
CA GLU A 112 5.47 27.05 4.77
C GLU A 112 6.14 25.87 5.46
N ILE A 113 5.88 24.64 5.01
CA ILE A 113 6.32 23.40 5.65
C ILE A 113 7.84 23.26 5.51
N ASP A 114 8.48 22.72 6.54
CA ASP A 114 9.90 22.37 6.54
C ASP A 114 10.21 21.31 5.47
N THR A 115 11.32 21.45 4.76
CA THR A 115 11.65 20.61 3.59
C THR A 115 11.62 19.12 3.92
N SER A 116 12.17 18.69 5.05
CA SER A 116 12.20 17.28 5.43
C SER A 116 10.83 16.71 5.79
N VAL A 117 9.95 17.54 6.35
CA VAL A 117 8.57 17.15 6.65
C VAL A 117 7.77 17.05 5.35
N PHE A 118 7.87 18.06 4.50
CA PHE A 118 7.20 18.08 3.21
C PHE A 118 7.67 16.92 2.30
N GLU A 119 8.96 16.63 2.28
CA GLU A 119 9.53 15.48 1.57
C GLU A 119 8.89 14.17 2.01
N ALA A 120 8.82 13.92 3.32
CA ALA A 120 8.22 12.71 3.87
C ALA A 120 6.73 12.57 3.50
N ASP A 121 5.97 13.67 3.60
CA ASP A 121 4.55 13.70 3.28
C ASP A 121 4.31 13.54 1.76
N ALA A 122 5.12 14.18 0.93
CA ALA A 122 5.07 14.04 -0.53
C ALA A 122 5.37 12.61 -0.98
N LEU A 123 6.42 12.00 -0.44
CA LEU A 123 6.76 10.59 -0.71
C LEU A 123 5.66 9.63 -0.28
N TYR A 124 5.04 9.89 0.89
CA TYR A 124 3.92 9.09 1.37
C TYR A 124 2.72 9.19 0.42
N TYR A 125 2.29 10.41 0.11
CA TYR A 125 1.15 10.68 -0.78
C TYR A 125 1.36 10.08 -2.18
N LEU A 126 2.52 10.36 -2.79
CA LEU A 126 2.83 9.86 -4.13
C LEU A 126 2.90 8.32 -4.17
N SER A 127 3.44 7.68 -3.13
CA SER A 127 3.47 6.21 -3.04
C SER A 127 2.07 5.60 -2.98
N GLU A 128 1.08 6.29 -2.41
CA GLU A 128 -0.32 5.84 -2.38
C GLU A 128 -1.04 6.10 -3.72
N VAL A 129 -0.89 7.31 -4.27
CA VAL A 129 -1.60 7.70 -5.50
C VAL A 129 -1.08 6.95 -6.72
N LEU A 130 0.25 6.74 -6.79
CA LEU A 130 0.92 6.04 -7.89
C LEU A 130 1.03 4.53 -7.69
N ALA A 131 0.50 3.99 -6.58
CA ALA A 131 0.52 2.57 -6.29
C ALA A 131 -0.07 1.75 -7.44
N LYS A 132 0.54 0.60 -7.72
CA LYS A 132 -0.07 -0.43 -8.57
C LYS A 132 -1.35 -0.92 -7.91
N LYS A 133 -2.44 -1.04 -8.68
CA LYS A 133 -3.76 -1.41 -8.18
C LYS A 133 -4.34 -2.57 -8.97
N THR A 134 -5.12 -3.40 -8.29
CA THR A 134 -5.96 -4.46 -8.89
C THR A 134 -7.24 -4.60 -8.07
N SER A 135 -8.19 -5.39 -8.58
CA SER A 135 -9.40 -5.75 -7.83
C SER A 135 -9.58 -7.25 -7.89
N LEU A 136 -10.02 -7.84 -6.78
CA LEU A 136 -10.38 -9.26 -6.71
C LEU A 136 -11.80 -9.44 -6.22
N HIS A 137 -12.47 -10.47 -6.74
CA HIS A 137 -13.74 -10.96 -6.19
C HIS A 137 -13.42 -11.78 -4.92
N ALA A 138 -13.51 -11.15 -3.78
CA ALA A 138 -13.07 -11.66 -2.49
C ALA A 138 -13.74 -10.89 -1.35
N ASN A 139 -13.68 -11.45 -0.16
CA ASN A 139 -14.01 -10.76 1.08
C ASN A 139 -12.72 -10.46 1.85
N LEU A 140 -12.65 -9.32 2.51
CA LEU A 140 -11.51 -8.95 3.34
C LEU A 140 -11.98 -8.60 4.74
N LEU A 141 -11.37 -9.25 5.74
CA LEU A 141 -11.61 -8.98 7.16
C LEU A 141 -10.30 -8.81 7.91
N GLN A 142 -10.34 -8.10 9.02
CA GLN A 142 -9.27 -8.17 10.02
C GLN A 142 -9.67 -9.20 11.10
N ILE A 143 -8.86 -10.26 11.21
CA ILE A 143 -9.02 -11.33 12.19
C ILE A 143 -7.81 -11.27 13.13
N PHE A 144 -8.04 -10.97 14.41
CA PHE A 144 -6.97 -10.72 15.40
C PHE A 144 -5.90 -9.72 14.93
N GLY A 145 -6.35 -8.67 14.20
CA GLY A 145 -5.49 -7.64 13.64
C GLY A 145 -4.72 -8.03 12.37
N GLN A 146 -4.95 -9.24 11.83
CA GLN A 146 -4.39 -9.69 10.56
C GLN A 146 -5.41 -9.54 9.44
N GLY A 147 -5.02 -8.92 8.33
CA GLY A 147 -5.89 -8.86 7.14
C GLY A 147 -5.95 -10.22 6.44
N CYS A 148 -7.12 -10.81 6.47
CA CYS A 148 -7.44 -12.10 5.86
C CYS A 148 -8.28 -11.89 4.60
N LEU A 149 -7.71 -12.22 3.44
CA LEU A 149 -8.40 -12.20 2.15
C LEU A 149 -9.05 -13.56 1.91
N LEU A 150 -10.38 -13.61 1.89
CA LEU A 150 -11.16 -14.82 1.70
C LEU A 150 -11.58 -14.95 0.25
N ILE A 151 -11.07 -15.97 -0.45
CA ILE A 151 -11.38 -16.26 -1.85
C ILE A 151 -12.04 -17.63 -2.01
N GLY A 152 -12.71 -17.85 -3.12
CA GLY A 152 -13.36 -19.12 -3.45
C GLY A 152 -14.52 -18.93 -4.44
N PRO A 153 -15.07 -20.02 -4.98
CA PRO A 153 -16.17 -19.95 -5.93
C PRO A 153 -17.38 -19.17 -5.40
N SER A 154 -18.17 -18.59 -6.32
CA SER A 154 -19.44 -17.97 -5.97
C SER A 154 -20.36 -19.02 -5.31
N GLY A 155 -21.04 -18.61 -4.26
CA GLY A 155 -21.99 -19.50 -3.57
C GLY A 155 -21.38 -20.49 -2.57
N ILE A 156 -20.06 -20.48 -2.34
CA ILE A 156 -19.39 -21.39 -1.40
C ILE A 156 -19.63 -21.05 0.08
N GLY A 157 -20.23 -19.89 0.37
CA GLY A 157 -20.51 -19.47 1.74
C GLY A 157 -19.55 -18.41 2.30
N LYS A 158 -18.83 -17.65 1.42
CA LYS A 158 -17.90 -16.61 1.88
C LYS A 158 -18.56 -15.56 2.77
N SER A 159 -19.67 -14.95 2.32
CA SER A 159 -20.37 -13.88 3.07
C SER A 159 -21.01 -14.42 4.36
N GLU A 160 -21.52 -15.66 4.37
CA GLU A 160 -22.04 -16.31 5.57
C GLU A 160 -20.94 -16.49 6.63
N VAL A 161 -19.76 -16.95 6.22
CA VAL A 161 -18.59 -17.10 7.11
C VAL A 161 -18.10 -15.72 7.60
N CYS A 162 -18.09 -14.70 6.72
CA CYS A 162 -17.76 -13.33 7.12
C CYS A 162 -18.73 -12.79 8.18
N LEU A 163 -20.03 -13.03 8.02
CA LEU A 163 -21.04 -12.63 8.99
C LEU A 163 -20.81 -13.28 10.37
N ASP A 164 -20.45 -14.57 10.40
CA ASP A 164 -20.13 -15.26 11.64
C ASP A 164 -18.87 -14.69 12.31
N LEU A 165 -17.84 -14.38 11.53
CA LEU A 165 -16.63 -13.73 12.03
C LEU A 165 -16.92 -12.33 12.59
N ILE A 166 -17.77 -11.53 11.92
CA ILE A 166 -18.19 -10.21 12.42
C ILE A 166 -18.95 -10.34 13.75
N LYS A 167 -19.84 -11.31 13.89
CA LYS A 167 -20.56 -11.61 15.16
C LYS A 167 -19.60 -12.00 16.29
N LYS A 168 -18.45 -12.59 15.97
CA LYS A 168 -17.38 -12.90 16.94
C LYS A 168 -16.48 -11.70 17.28
N GLY A 169 -16.74 -10.53 16.69
CA GLY A 169 -16.00 -9.29 16.96
C GLY A 169 -14.84 -9.00 16.00
N HIS A 170 -14.75 -9.73 14.89
CA HIS A 170 -13.80 -9.40 13.81
C HIS A 170 -14.32 -8.25 12.95
N VAL A 171 -13.42 -7.60 12.21
CA VAL A 171 -13.70 -6.34 11.54
C VAL A 171 -13.79 -6.53 10.03
N LEU A 172 -14.90 -6.12 9.43
CA LEU A 172 -15.08 -6.11 7.98
C LEU A 172 -14.24 -4.99 7.35
N VAL A 173 -13.64 -5.28 6.22
CA VAL A 173 -13.02 -4.29 5.32
C VAL A 173 -13.84 -4.19 4.05
N SER A 174 -14.14 -5.32 3.41
CA SER A 174 -14.94 -5.37 2.18
C SER A 174 -15.62 -6.71 2.01
N ASP A 175 -16.82 -6.68 1.43
CA ASP A 175 -17.56 -7.86 0.95
C ASP A 175 -17.57 -7.86 -0.59
N ASP A 176 -17.49 -9.06 -1.18
CA ASP A 176 -17.62 -9.36 -2.62
C ASP A 176 -16.51 -8.78 -3.53
N ARG A 177 -16.07 -7.55 -3.34
CA ARG A 177 -15.00 -6.93 -4.12
C ARG A 177 -14.00 -6.20 -3.23
N VAL A 178 -12.71 -6.52 -3.42
CA VAL A 178 -11.60 -5.86 -2.73
C VAL A 178 -10.73 -5.14 -3.75
N ASP A 179 -10.62 -3.82 -3.64
CA ASP A 179 -9.64 -3.04 -4.38
C ASP A 179 -8.31 -3.09 -3.63
N ILE A 180 -7.27 -3.59 -4.30
CA ILE A 180 -5.97 -3.86 -3.71
C ILE A 180 -4.92 -2.93 -4.29
N SER A 181 -4.09 -2.35 -3.43
CA SER A 181 -2.95 -1.50 -3.80
C SER A 181 -1.65 -2.04 -3.20
N TYR A 182 -0.56 -1.93 -3.97
CA TYR A 182 0.79 -2.26 -3.50
C TYR A 182 1.54 -0.99 -3.13
N VAL A 183 1.77 -0.78 -1.83
CA VAL A 183 2.37 0.44 -1.29
C VAL A 183 3.54 0.05 -0.38
N ARG A 184 4.74 0.56 -0.65
CA ARG A 184 5.93 0.40 0.21
C ARG A 184 6.21 -1.06 0.62
N GLY A 185 6.12 -1.99 -0.31
CA GLY A 185 6.40 -3.40 -0.05
C GLY A 185 5.24 -4.21 0.51
N LYS A 186 4.08 -3.58 0.78
CA LYS A 186 2.90 -4.18 1.39
C LYS A 186 1.68 -4.10 0.49
N LEU A 187 0.79 -5.08 0.62
CA LEU A 187 -0.51 -5.10 -0.06
C LEU A 187 -1.58 -4.59 0.90
N PHE A 188 -2.34 -3.62 0.45
CA PHE A 188 -3.48 -3.09 1.20
C PHE A 188 -4.77 -3.30 0.41
N GLY A 189 -5.81 -3.81 1.08
CA GLY A 189 -7.13 -3.96 0.52
C GLY A 189 -8.14 -3.00 1.15
N GLN A 190 -9.10 -2.56 0.36
CA GLN A 190 -10.20 -1.70 0.78
C GLN A 190 -11.46 -1.99 -0.04
N ALA A 191 -12.63 -1.59 0.49
CA ALA A 191 -13.87 -1.64 -0.26
C ALA A 191 -13.95 -0.50 -1.29
N PRO A 192 -14.52 -0.73 -2.47
CA PRO A 192 -15.04 0.36 -3.29
C PRO A 192 -16.01 1.23 -2.50
N SER A 193 -16.02 2.54 -2.73
CA SER A 193 -16.82 3.49 -1.95
C SER A 193 -18.32 3.17 -1.92
N VAL A 194 -18.84 2.63 -3.02
CA VAL A 194 -20.28 2.30 -3.19
C VAL A 194 -20.74 1.16 -2.27
N ILE A 195 -19.86 0.19 -1.98
CA ILE A 195 -20.19 -0.98 -1.14
C ILE A 195 -19.57 -0.91 0.25
N TYR A 196 -18.93 0.21 0.60
CA TYR A 196 -18.28 0.37 1.90
C TYR A 196 -19.27 0.22 3.06
N GLY A 197 -19.02 -0.76 3.93
CA GLY A 197 -19.88 -1.09 5.07
C GLY A 197 -21.12 -1.92 4.71
N MET A 198 -21.33 -2.23 3.43
CA MET A 198 -22.42 -3.07 2.97
C MET A 198 -21.97 -4.52 2.82
N MET A 199 -22.90 -5.46 3.06
CA MET A 199 -22.68 -6.89 2.85
C MET A 199 -23.96 -7.51 2.29
N GLU A 200 -23.80 -8.39 1.29
CA GLU A 200 -24.92 -9.19 0.80
C GLU A 200 -25.06 -10.50 1.59
N VAL A 201 -26.24 -10.69 2.18
CA VAL A 201 -26.58 -11.92 2.90
C VAL A 201 -27.70 -12.63 2.15
N ARG A 202 -27.40 -13.83 1.65
CA ARG A 202 -28.36 -14.63 0.88
C ARG A 202 -29.65 -14.86 1.65
N GLY A 203 -30.81 -14.57 1.04
CA GLY A 203 -32.14 -14.69 1.65
C GLY A 203 -32.58 -13.50 2.52
N ILE A 204 -31.66 -12.55 2.82
CA ILE A 204 -31.96 -11.32 3.55
C ILE A 204 -31.82 -10.09 2.65
N GLY A 205 -30.82 -10.09 1.76
CA GLY A 205 -30.46 -8.95 0.92
C GLY A 205 -29.25 -8.20 1.45
N ILE A 206 -29.15 -6.90 1.13
CA ILE A 206 -28.03 -6.05 1.53
C ILE A 206 -28.24 -5.54 2.95
N ILE A 207 -27.25 -5.71 3.81
CA ILE A 207 -27.23 -5.23 5.20
C ILE A 207 -26.18 -4.15 5.38
N ASP A 208 -26.41 -3.23 6.32
CA ASP A 208 -25.45 -2.20 6.77
C ASP A 208 -24.73 -2.72 8.02
N VAL A 209 -23.49 -3.16 7.85
CA VAL A 209 -22.73 -3.84 8.91
C VAL A 209 -22.48 -2.95 10.12
N PRO A 210 -21.94 -1.71 9.99
CA PRO A 210 -21.71 -0.85 11.15
C PRO A 210 -22.99 -0.45 11.90
N ARG A 211 -24.13 -0.36 11.23
CA ARG A 211 -25.42 -0.09 11.89
C ARG A 211 -25.95 -1.29 12.66
N MET A 212 -25.70 -2.51 12.19
CA MET A 212 -26.15 -3.75 12.84
C MET A 212 -25.21 -4.22 13.95
N PHE A 213 -23.89 -4.10 13.77
CA PHE A 213 -22.88 -4.69 14.66
C PHE A 213 -21.99 -3.64 15.36
N GLY A 214 -22.27 -2.36 15.16
CA GLY A 214 -21.51 -1.25 15.75
C GLY A 214 -20.37 -0.76 14.87
N ILE A 215 -19.93 0.49 15.11
CA ILE A 215 -18.91 1.17 14.29
C ILE A 215 -17.55 0.44 14.29
N ASN A 216 -17.23 -0.29 15.35
CA ASN A 216 -15.99 -1.04 15.46
C ASN A 216 -15.96 -2.32 14.60
N SER A 217 -17.09 -2.71 13.98
CA SER A 217 -17.17 -3.86 13.07
C SER A 217 -16.66 -3.55 11.66
N LEU A 218 -16.25 -2.31 11.38
CA LEU A 218 -15.86 -1.86 10.06
C LEU A 218 -14.55 -1.06 10.11
N THR A 219 -13.68 -1.27 9.10
CA THR A 219 -12.50 -0.43 8.84
C THR A 219 -12.34 -0.14 7.36
N ARG A 220 -11.70 0.99 7.03
CA ARG A 220 -11.57 1.44 5.63
C ARG A 220 -10.56 0.63 4.84
N LYS A 221 -9.46 0.24 5.46
CA LYS A 221 -8.29 -0.35 4.78
C LYS A 221 -7.59 -1.33 5.73
N SER A 222 -7.07 -2.41 5.18
CA SER A 222 -6.23 -3.35 5.93
C SER A 222 -5.06 -3.83 5.08
N GLU A 223 -3.91 -4.08 5.70
CA GLU A 223 -2.85 -4.87 5.09
C GLU A 223 -3.37 -6.29 4.86
N ILE A 224 -2.99 -6.93 3.74
CA ILE A 224 -3.33 -8.32 3.43
C ILE A 224 -2.16 -9.20 3.89
N ASN A 225 -2.37 -9.96 4.96
CA ASN A 225 -1.34 -10.80 5.57
C ASN A 225 -1.46 -12.27 5.18
N VAL A 226 -2.68 -12.74 4.91
CA VAL A 226 -2.97 -14.14 4.57
C VAL A 226 -4.14 -14.23 3.61
N VAL A 227 -4.08 -15.18 2.71
CA VAL A 227 -5.18 -15.57 1.81
C VAL A 227 -5.75 -16.90 2.26
N ILE A 228 -7.05 -16.95 2.48
CA ILE A 228 -7.79 -18.20 2.74
C ILE A 228 -8.61 -18.53 1.50
N LYS A 229 -8.34 -19.69 0.89
CA LYS A 229 -9.08 -20.19 -0.26
C LYS A 229 -10.07 -21.25 0.19
N LEU A 230 -11.36 -20.91 0.12
CA LEU A 230 -12.43 -21.89 0.33
C LEU A 230 -12.62 -22.75 -0.92
N VAL A 231 -12.65 -24.06 -0.75
CA VAL A 231 -12.91 -25.03 -1.82
C VAL A 231 -14.04 -25.97 -1.42
N PRO A 232 -14.82 -26.52 -2.38
CA PRO A 232 -15.81 -27.53 -2.06
C PRO A 232 -15.16 -28.74 -1.36
N PHE A 233 -15.87 -29.34 -0.41
CA PHE A 233 -15.39 -30.57 0.21
C PHE A 233 -15.47 -31.69 -0.82
N ASP A 234 -14.32 -32.30 -1.08
CA ASP A 234 -14.19 -33.52 -1.86
C ASP A 234 -13.49 -34.58 -0.99
N SER A 235 -14.01 -35.82 -1.00
CA SER A 235 -13.43 -36.95 -0.29
C SER A 235 -12.02 -37.30 -0.76
N SER A 236 -11.64 -36.85 -1.97
CA SER A 236 -10.28 -36.97 -2.53
C SER A 236 -9.32 -35.85 -2.06
N PHE A 237 -9.81 -34.85 -1.31
CA PHE A 237 -8.99 -33.75 -0.83
C PHE A 237 -7.95 -34.27 0.17
N THR A 238 -6.74 -34.46 -0.30
CA THR A 238 -5.57 -34.77 0.54
C THR A 238 -4.96 -33.45 1.03
N SER A 239 -5.41 -32.97 2.19
CA SER A 239 -4.70 -31.89 2.86
C SER A 239 -3.33 -32.39 3.33
N ASP A 240 -2.29 -31.59 3.16
CA ASP A 240 -1.05 -31.80 3.90
C ASP A 240 -1.35 -31.75 5.41
N ARG A 241 -1.49 -32.92 6.03
CA ARG A 241 -1.87 -33.05 7.46
C ARG A 241 -0.86 -32.40 8.40
N LEU A 242 0.36 -32.19 7.93
CA LEU A 242 1.45 -31.59 8.71
C LEU A 242 1.66 -30.10 8.37
N GLY A 243 0.98 -29.55 7.34
CA GLY A 243 1.10 -28.14 6.97
C GLY A 243 2.51 -27.71 6.55
N ARG A 244 3.26 -28.64 5.91
CA ARG A 244 4.66 -28.44 5.50
C ARG A 244 4.80 -27.55 4.27
N SER A 245 3.84 -27.64 3.35
CA SER A 245 3.85 -26.84 2.13
C SER A 245 3.42 -25.41 2.44
N VAL A 246 4.33 -24.46 2.25
CA VAL A 246 3.98 -23.03 2.27
C VAL A 246 3.47 -22.66 0.88
N GLU A 247 2.16 -22.83 0.68
CA GLU A 247 1.53 -22.31 -0.53
C GLU A 247 1.44 -20.79 -0.48
N THR A 248 1.52 -20.14 -1.64
CA THR A 248 1.39 -18.69 -1.75
C THR A 248 0.38 -18.34 -2.84
N PHE A 249 -0.23 -17.17 -2.68
CA PHE A 249 -1.10 -16.55 -3.66
C PHE A 249 -0.46 -15.24 -4.12
N GLU A 250 -0.25 -15.11 -5.42
CA GLU A 250 0.38 -13.93 -6.00
C GLU A 250 -0.63 -12.81 -6.25
N ILE A 251 -0.34 -11.61 -5.73
CA ILE A 251 -1.10 -10.37 -5.96
C ILE A 251 -0.10 -9.27 -6.29
N LEU A 252 -0.22 -8.63 -7.47
CA LEU A 252 0.65 -7.53 -7.90
C LEU A 252 2.16 -7.87 -7.76
N ASN A 253 2.56 -9.09 -8.15
CA ASN A 253 3.92 -9.63 -8.05
C ASN A 253 4.43 -9.78 -6.60
N LYS A 254 3.52 -9.83 -5.62
CA LYS A 254 3.83 -10.12 -4.22
C LYS A 254 3.18 -11.43 -3.81
N ASN A 255 3.97 -12.35 -3.26
CA ASN A 255 3.49 -13.61 -2.71
C ASN A 255 2.93 -13.40 -1.30
N VAL A 256 1.70 -13.84 -1.07
CA VAL A 256 1.02 -13.82 0.23
C VAL A 256 0.80 -15.27 0.67
N PRO A 257 1.02 -15.64 1.95
CA PRO A 257 0.72 -16.98 2.44
C PRO A 257 -0.72 -17.42 2.10
N LEU A 258 -0.88 -18.62 1.57
CA LEU A 258 -2.16 -19.20 1.16
C LEU A 258 -2.49 -20.41 2.03
N VAL A 259 -3.71 -20.45 2.55
CA VAL A 259 -4.28 -21.61 3.22
C VAL A 259 -5.53 -22.06 2.46
N VAL A 260 -5.57 -23.33 2.03
CA VAL A 260 -6.72 -23.91 1.33
C VAL A 260 -7.57 -24.69 2.32
N LEU A 261 -8.84 -24.33 2.44
CA LEU A 261 -9.78 -24.93 3.40
C LEU A 261 -11.00 -25.53 2.66
N PRO A 262 -11.25 -26.85 2.80
CA PRO A 262 -12.45 -27.46 2.29
C PRO A 262 -13.65 -27.11 3.17
N VAL A 263 -14.72 -26.60 2.53
CA VAL A 263 -15.97 -26.24 3.21
C VAL A 263 -16.81 -27.49 3.48
N SER A 264 -17.08 -27.75 4.75
CA SER A 264 -17.91 -28.88 5.18
C SER A 264 -19.05 -28.37 6.07
N PRO A 265 -20.32 -28.81 5.83
CA PRO A 265 -21.46 -28.40 6.64
C PRO A 265 -21.36 -28.79 8.13
N ALA A 266 -20.52 -29.77 8.45
CA ALA A 266 -20.35 -30.27 9.83
C ALA A 266 -19.30 -29.49 10.64
N ARG A 267 -18.64 -28.48 10.07
CA ARG A 267 -17.55 -27.73 10.73
C ARG A 267 -17.84 -26.23 10.75
N SER A 268 -17.54 -25.61 11.89
CA SER A 268 -17.55 -24.13 11.99
C SER A 268 -16.37 -23.58 11.18
N MET A 269 -16.65 -23.05 9.99
CA MET A 269 -15.61 -22.48 9.14
C MET A 269 -14.99 -21.24 9.76
N SER A 270 -15.75 -20.43 10.48
CA SER A 270 -15.23 -19.25 11.18
C SER A 270 -14.14 -19.61 12.19
N GLU A 271 -14.33 -20.69 12.99
CA GLU A 271 -13.33 -21.16 13.96
C GLU A 271 -12.06 -21.69 13.29
N ILE A 272 -12.22 -22.43 12.19
CA ILE A 272 -11.06 -22.94 11.43
C ILE A 272 -10.26 -21.79 10.84
N ILE A 273 -10.93 -20.76 10.34
CA ILE A 273 -10.27 -19.56 9.79
C ILE A 273 -9.53 -18.78 10.90
N GLU A 274 -10.13 -18.62 12.09
CA GLU A 274 -9.45 -18.00 13.24
C GLU A 274 -8.16 -18.73 13.58
N VAL A 275 -8.19 -20.07 13.63
CA VAL A 275 -7.00 -20.90 13.87
C VAL A 275 -5.98 -20.77 12.74
N ALA A 276 -6.41 -20.80 11.48
CA ALA A 276 -5.54 -20.68 10.31
C ALA A 276 -4.81 -19.33 10.29
N VAL A 277 -5.52 -18.23 10.55
CA VAL A 277 -4.93 -16.89 10.62
C VAL A 277 -3.95 -16.77 11.78
N THR A 278 -4.29 -17.33 12.94
CA THR A 278 -3.40 -17.32 14.11
C THR A 278 -2.13 -18.14 13.84
N ASN A 279 -2.25 -19.30 13.19
CA ASN A 279 -1.11 -20.13 12.83
C ASN A 279 -0.21 -19.44 11.78
N ALA A 280 -0.80 -18.76 10.79
CA ALA A 280 -0.04 -17.96 9.81
C ALA A 280 0.74 -16.83 10.51
N LYS A 281 0.12 -16.15 11.47
CA LYS A 281 0.78 -15.13 12.29
C LYS A 281 1.93 -15.67 13.12
N LEU A 282 1.78 -16.86 13.73
CA LEU A 282 2.86 -17.50 14.47
C LEU A 282 4.05 -17.83 13.56
N LYS A 283 3.79 -18.30 12.34
CA LYS A 283 4.85 -18.55 11.34
C LYS A 283 5.60 -17.28 10.95
N GLU A 284 4.90 -16.17 10.80
CA GLU A 284 5.51 -14.85 10.55
C GLU A 284 6.47 -14.44 11.68
N TYR A 285 6.12 -14.75 12.93
CA TYR A 285 7.00 -14.52 14.10
C TYR A 285 8.10 -15.60 14.29
N GLY A 286 8.27 -16.51 13.32
CA GLY A 286 9.32 -17.51 13.32
C GLY A 286 8.99 -18.79 14.11
N TYR A 287 7.72 -19.00 14.53
CA TYR A 287 7.29 -20.21 15.18
C TYR A 287 6.44 -21.08 14.24
N ASP A 288 6.95 -22.26 13.86
CA ASP A 288 6.22 -23.25 13.07
C ASP A 288 5.92 -24.50 13.92
N SER A 289 4.63 -24.70 14.22
CA SER A 289 4.16 -25.83 15.02
C SER A 289 4.48 -27.18 14.39
N SER A 290 4.55 -27.27 13.06
CA SER A 290 4.87 -28.51 12.33
C SER A 290 6.35 -28.87 12.50
N TYR A 291 7.23 -27.87 12.38
CA TYR A 291 8.66 -28.04 12.64
C TYR A 291 8.93 -28.41 14.09
N GLU A 292 8.28 -27.75 15.03
CA GLU A 292 8.41 -28.02 16.47
C GLU A 292 7.94 -29.44 16.82
N PHE A 293 6.84 -29.89 16.21
CA PHE A 293 6.35 -31.24 16.38
C PHE A 293 7.37 -32.28 15.88
N GLU A 294 7.95 -32.06 14.69
CA GLU A 294 8.99 -32.96 14.14
C GLU A 294 10.26 -33.02 15.01
N ARG A 295 10.68 -31.85 15.51
CA ARG A 295 11.81 -31.74 16.43
C ARG A 295 11.57 -32.61 17.67
N ARG A 296 10.42 -32.45 18.34
CA ARG A 296 10.03 -33.26 19.52
C ARG A 296 9.92 -34.72 19.20
N LEU A 297 9.37 -35.06 18.04
CA LEU A 297 9.27 -36.47 17.61
C LEU A 297 10.66 -37.10 17.38
N ALA A 298 11.59 -36.35 16.81
CA ALA A 298 12.96 -36.78 16.59
C ALA A 298 13.71 -36.98 17.94
N GLU A 299 13.51 -36.08 18.90
CA GLU A 299 14.06 -36.18 20.25
C GLU A 299 13.50 -37.42 20.98
N PHE A 300 12.18 -37.58 20.97
CA PHE A 300 11.53 -38.74 21.56
C PHE A 300 12.03 -40.10 21.00
N ARG A 301 12.24 -40.16 19.66
CA ARG A 301 12.80 -41.37 19.03
C ARG A 301 14.24 -41.63 19.43
N LYS A 302 15.07 -40.61 19.67
CA LYS A 302 16.44 -40.74 20.15
C LYS A 302 16.50 -41.24 21.59
N GLU A 303 15.61 -40.73 22.46
CA GLU A 303 15.56 -41.07 23.87
C GLU A 303 15.02 -42.50 24.13
N ASN A 304 14.09 -42.97 23.28
CA ASN A 304 13.43 -44.25 23.44
C ASN A 304 14.05 -45.38 22.57
N GLY A 305 15.32 -45.23 22.10
CA GLY A 305 16.08 -46.23 21.36
C GLY A 305 15.37 -46.65 20.07
N GLY A 306 15.88 -46.24 18.92
CA GLY A 306 15.30 -46.58 17.63
C GLY A 306 15.20 -48.09 17.41
N GLU A 307 14.11 -48.69 17.85
CA GLU A 307 13.63 -49.98 17.38
C GLU A 307 12.37 -49.75 16.53
N ARG A 308 12.55 -49.80 15.24
CA ARG A 308 11.87 -50.26 14.03
C ARG A 308 11.78 -49.21 12.93
#